data_81f9705a6f06a453a07f6e8dc5261409
#
_entry.id   81f9705a6f06a453a07f6e8dc5261409
#
_cell.length_a   1.000
_cell.length_b   1.000
_cell.length_c   1.000
_cell.angle_alpha   90.00
_cell.angle_beta   90.00
_cell.angle_gamma   90.00
#
_symmetry.space_group_name_H-M   'P 1'
#
loop_
_entity.id
_entity.type
_entity.pdbx_description
1 polymer ?
#
loop_
_entity_poly.entity_id
_entity_poly.type
_entity_poly.pdbx_seq_one_letter_code
_entity_poly.pdbx_strand_id
1 'polypeptide(L)'
;MHLSQSPILAMPARPEGRLSFAQFLRLVRENTVATYPPEAFDEDIVAGRLLWRRRFIINEPSGIRHVLLDNAANYRKSELTRRLLEPGLGRGLLTSEGETWRRHRQIMAPAFDRRSMETYTPIIAGVTSELLAGWDILPNSSEVDVGAAMMHTTLHIISRTMFSADSHHIVEVVERGVGQYQTAVRPHLLDLLGFPAWFTNLFSRRQREVAGHSCSD
;
A
#
# COMPACT_ATOMS: atom_id res chain seq x y z
N MET A 1 36.05 17.06 11.91
CA MET A 1 34.78 16.88 11.18
C MET A 1 34.52 15.37 11.14
N HIS A 2 33.89 14.82 12.21
CA HIS A 2 33.54 13.39 12.28
C HIS A 2 32.33 13.16 11.40
N LEU A 3 32.52 12.49 10.29
CA LEU A 3 31.41 11.89 9.55
C LEU A 3 30.79 10.83 10.47
N SER A 4 29.71 11.17 11.12
CA SER A 4 28.86 10.22 11.84
C SER A 4 28.52 9.10 10.87
N GLN A 5 28.91 7.88 11.20
CA GLN A 5 28.49 6.70 10.45
C GLN A 5 26.97 6.71 10.43
N SER A 6 26.39 6.89 9.26
CA SER A 6 24.95 6.75 9.08
C SER A 6 24.52 5.41 9.68
N PRO A 7 23.51 5.38 10.54
CA PRO A 7 23.04 4.13 11.11
C PRO A 7 22.64 3.23 9.93
N ILE A 8 23.30 2.09 9.80
CA ILE A 8 22.91 1.08 8.83
C ILE A 8 21.51 0.66 9.21
N LEU A 9 20.54 1.00 8.36
CA LEU A 9 19.16 0.58 8.55
C LEU A 9 19.18 -0.94 8.75
N ALA A 10 18.67 -1.40 9.88
CA ALA A 10 18.61 -2.82 10.18
C ALA A 10 17.73 -3.50 9.12
N MET A 11 18.36 -4.22 8.20
CA MET A 11 17.61 -5.08 7.29
C MET A 11 16.90 -6.15 8.13
N PRO A 12 15.62 -6.43 7.85
CA PRO A 12 14.95 -7.53 8.53
C PRO A 12 15.74 -8.82 8.33
N ALA A 13 15.91 -9.58 9.43
CA ALA A 13 16.62 -10.85 9.39
C ALA A 13 16.00 -11.73 8.30
N ARG A 14 16.80 -12.10 7.31
CA ARG A 14 16.36 -12.99 6.24
C ARG A 14 16.29 -14.41 6.81
N PRO A 15 15.17 -15.13 6.62
CA PRO A 15 15.11 -16.52 7.04
C PRO A 15 16.10 -17.36 6.22
N GLU A 16 16.98 -18.07 6.89
CA GLU A 16 17.86 -19.03 6.25
C GLU A 16 17.07 -20.30 5.91
N GLY A 17 16.95 -20.62 4.61
CA GLY A 17 16.32 -21.84 4.12
C GLY A 17 14.80 -21.75 3.87
N ARG A 18 14.18 -22.91 3.68
CA ARG A 18 12.73 -22.99 3.40
C ARG A 18 11.93 -22.76 4.68
N LEU A 19 11.09 -21.73 4.64
CA LEU A 19 10.16 -21.44 5.72
C LEU A 19 9.16 -22.60 5.90
N SER A 20 8.99 -23.05 7.13
CA SER A 20 7.85 -23.88 7.46
C SER A 20 6.56 -23.08 7.33
N PHE A 21 5.44 -23.76 7.12
CA PHE A 21 4.14 -23.09 6.97
C PHE A 21 3.78 -22.20 8.18
N ALA A 22 4.06 -22.67 9.40
CA ALA A 22 3.83 -21.89 10.61
C ALA A 22 4.70 -20.63 10.68
N GLN A 23 5.99 -20.74 10.31
CA GLN A 23 6.90 -19.60 10.24
C GLN A 23 6.46 -18.60 9.18
N PHE A 24 6.04 -19.07 8.00
CA PHE A 24 5.49 -18.21 6.94
C PHE A 24 4.28 -17.41 7.44
N LEU A 25 3.34 -18.05 8.14
CA LEU A 25 2.16 -17.39 8.68
C LEU A 25 2.48 -16.33 9.73
N ARG A 26 3.45 -16.63 10.59
CA ARG A 26 3.93 -15.68 11.58
C ARG A 26 4.54 -14.46 10.89
N LEU A 27 5.43 -14.68 9.92
CA LEU A 27 6.11 -13.62 9.17
C LEU A 27 5.14 -12.76 8.34
N VAL A 28 4.13 -13.34 7.72
CA VAL A 28 3.08 -12.57 7.02
C VAL A 28 2.40 -11.56 7.94
N ARG A 29 2.28 -11.86 9.23
CA ARG A 29 1.66 -10.96 10.20
C ARG A 29 2.63 -9.92 10.76
N GLU A 30 3.88 -10.30 10.97
CA GLU A 30 4.90 -9.46 11.63
C GLU A 30 5.67 -8.62 10.61
N ASN A 31 6.11 -9.24 9.54
CA ASN A 31 6.90 -8.60 8.49
C ASN A 31 6.75 -9.32 7.15
N THR A 32 5.86 -8.85 6.31
CA THR A 32 5.60 -9.45 4.99
C THR A 32 6.85 -9.48 4.10
N VAL A 33 7.76 -8.52 4.24
CA VAL A 33 9.01 -8.48 3.45
C VAL A 33 9.91 -9.67 3.77
N ALA A 34 9.94 -10.12 5.03
CA ALA A 34 10.70 -11.31 5.43
C ALA A 34 10.17 -12.63 4.86
N THR A 35 9.00 -12.64 4.21
CA THR A 35 8.47 -13.81 3.52
C THR A 35 9.04 -14.02 2.11
N TYR A 36 9.76 -13.04 1.59
CA TYR A 36 10.40 -13.14 0.28
C TYR A 36 11.69 -13.95 0.40
N PRO A 37 11.96 -14.84 -0.55
CA PRO A 37 13.23 -15.60 -0.56
C PRO A 37 14.39 -14.64 -0.85
N PRO A 38 15.62 -14.96 -0.40
CA PRO A 38 16.79 -14.12 -0.62
C PRO A 38 17.02 -13.78 -2.09
N GLU A 39 16.78 -14.73 -2.98
CA GLU A 39 16.92 -14.59 -4.43
C GLU A 39 16.04 -13.48 -5.01
N ALA A 40 14.92 -13.16 -4.33
CA ALA A 40 14.02 -12.10 -4.74
C ALA A 40 14.62 -10.69 -4.69
N PHE A 41 15.77 -10.53 -4.06
CA PHE A 41 16.48 -9.25 -3.96
C PHE A 41 17.67 -9.13 -4.93
N ASP A 42 18.12 -10.25 -5.47
CA ASP A 42 19.35 -10.33 -6.27
C ASP A 42 19.10 -10.83 -7.71
N GLU A 43 17.98 -11.54 -7.96
CA GLU A 43 17.66 -12.10 -9.27
C GLU A 43 16.58 -11.28 -10.01
N ASP A 44 16.68 -11.25 -11.33
CA ASP A 44 15.75 -10.53 -12.20
C ASP A 44 14.34 -11.16 -12.21
N ILE A 45 14.27 -12.49 -12.21
CA ILE A 45 13.03 -13.25 -12.19
C ILE A 45 13.18 -14.46 -11.27
N VAL A 46 12.41 -14.46 -10.20
CA VAL A 46 12.37 -15.59 -9.26
C VAL A 46 11.07 -16.36 -9.42
N ALA A 47 11.20 -17.64 -9.75
CA ALA A 47 10.07 -18.56 -9.84
C ALA A 47 9.98 -19.41 -8.58
N GLY A 48 8.82 -19.39 -7.95
CA GLY A 48 8.57 -20.15 -6.72
C GLY A 48 7.18 -20.77 -6.70
N ARG A 49 6.87 -21.45 -5.61
CA ARG A 49 5.54 -21.95 -5.31
C ARG A 49 5.13 -21.50 -3.91
N LEU A 50 3.95 -20.92 -3.82
CA LEU A 50 3.29 -20.69 -2.56
C LEU A 50 2.11 -21.68 -2.48
N LEU A 51 2.27 -22.71 -1.66
CA LEU A 51 1.35 -23.87 -1.62
C LEU A 51 1.26 -24.54 -3.00
N TRP A 52 0.07 -24.61 -3.60
CA TRP A 52 -0.18 -25.18 -4.93
C TRP A 52 -0.09 -24.16 -6.07
N ARG A 53 0.05 -22.84 -5.78
CA ARG A 53 0.11 -21.77 -6.78
C ARG A 53 1.54 -21.48 -7.18
N ARG A 54 1.80 -21.35 -8.47
CA ARG A 54 3.06 -20.78 -8.96
C ARG A 54 3.09 -19.29 -8.64
N ARG A 55 4.24 -18.82 -8.18
CA ARG A 55 4.51 -17.41 -7.89
C ARG A 55 5.73 -16.99 -8.68
N PHE A 56 5.66 -15.84 -9.31
CA PHE A 56 6.78 -15.21 -9.98
C PHE A 56 7.01 -13.85 -9.35
N ILE A 57 8.25 -13.51 -9.07
CA ILE A 57 8.69 -12.19 -8.66
C ILE A 57 9.52 -11.69 -9.83
N ILE A 58 9.16 -10.54 -10.38
CA ILE A 58 9.79 -9.95 -11.56
C ILE A 58 10.39 -8.63 -11.15
N ASN A 59 11.71 -8.53 -11.16
CA ASN A 59 12.47 -7.33 -10.81
C ASN A 59 13.04 -6.64 -12.05
N GLU A 60 13.17 -7.38 -13.16
CA GLU A 60 13.69 -6.85 -14.41
C GLU A 60 12.71 -5.85 -15.06
N PRO A 61 13.18 -4.64 -15.43
CA PRO A 61 12.33 -3.61 -16.04
C PRO A 61 11.60 -4.07 -17.31
N SER A 62 12.23 -4.88 -18.15
CA SER A 62 11.62 -5.41 -19.38
C SER A 62 10.45 -6.35 -19.06
N GLY A 63 10.62 -7.23 -18.07
CA GLY A 63 9.57 -8.12 -17.59
C GLY A 63 8.40 -7.36 -16.95
N ILE A 64 8.71 -6.34 -16.15
CA ILE A 64 7.68 -5.45 -15.57
C ILE A 64 6.91 -4.74 -16.68
N ARG A 65 7.60 -4.19 -17.67
CA ARG A 65 6.99 -3.55 -18.83
C ARG A 65 6.09 -4.51 -19.59
N HIS A 66 6.56 -5.73 -19.85
CA HIS A 66 5.78 -6.77 -20.53
C HIS A 66 4.46 -7.04 -19.80
N VAL A 67 4.49 -7.22 -18.49
CA VAL A 67 3.30 -7.52 -17.69
C VAL A 67 2.34 -6.34 -17.63
N LEU A 68 2.86 -5.12 -17.44
CA LEU A 68 2.02 -3.96 -17.15
C LEU A 68 1.58 -3.19 -18.41
N LEU A 69 2.30 -3.31 -19.52
CA LEU A 69 2.06 -2.54 -20.74
C LEU A 69 1.88 -3.45 -21.97
N ASP A 70 2.94 -4.16 -22.38
CA ASP A 70 2.98 -4.79 -23.70
C ASP A 70 1.99 -5.96 -23.81
N ASN A 71 1.74 -6.68 -22.72
CA ASN A 71 0.85 -7.84 -22.67
C ASN A 71 -0.18 -7.75 -21.55
N ALA A 72 -0.51 -6.54 -21.08
CA ALA A 72 -1.39 -6.28 -19.95
C ALA A 72 -2.76 -6.98 -20.06
N ALA A 73 -3.24 -7.23 -21.28
CA ALA A 73 -4.52 -7.91 -21.52
C ALA A 73 -4.55 -9.37 -21.01
N ASN A 74 -3.39 -10.02 -20.92
CA ASN A 74 -3.26 -11.40 -20.43
C ASN A 74 -3.08 -11.50 -18.91
N TYR A 75 -2.92 -10.36 -18.23
CA TYR A 75 -2.73 -10.31 -16.79
C TYR A 75 -3.93 -9.68 -16.11
N ARG A 76 -4.30 -10.24 -14.98
CA ARG A 76 -5.43 -9.76 -14.16
C ARG A 76 -4.97 -9.48 -12.74
N LYS A 77 -5.63 -8.55 -12.07
CA LYS A 77 -5.43 -8.30 -10.66
C LYS A 77 -5.75 -9.55 -9.84
N SER A 78 -5.01 -9.74 -8.77
CA SER A 78 -5.25 -10.86 -7.87
C SER A 78 -6.66 -10.78 -7.29
N GLU A 79 -7.38 -11.90 -7.36
CA GLU A 79 -8.69 -12.03 -6.72
C GLU A 79 -8.61 -11.78 -5.21
N LEU A 80 -7.50 -12.18 -4.57
CA LEU A 80 -7.25 -11.89 -3.17
C LEU A 80 -7.17 -10.39 -2.91
N THR A 81 -6.40 -9.66 -3.72
CA THR A 81 -6.28 -8.20 -3.59
C THR A 81 -7.64 -7.52 -3.75
N ARG A 82 -8.43 -7.95 -4.72
CA ARG A 82 -9.77 -7.41 -4.93
C ARG A 82 -10.67 -7.65 -3.71
N ARG A 83 -10.71 -8.87 -3.20
CA ARG A 83 -11.52 -9.23 -2.01
C ARG A 83 -11.14 -8.45 -0.76
N LEU A 84 -9.85 -8.19 -0.58
CA LEU A 84 -9.36 -7.44 0.57
C LEU A 84 -9.67 -5.95 0.46
N LEU A 85 -9.59 -5.37 -0.74
CA LEU A 85 -9.69 -3.93 -0.92
C LEU A 85 -11.10 -3.44 -1.31
N GLU A 86 -11.88 -4.25 -2.04
CA GLU A 86 -13.21 -3.85 -2.54
C GLU A 86 -14.20 -3.46 -1.43
N PRO A 87 -14.22 -4.11 -0.23
CA PRO A 87 -15.13 -3.72 0.84
C PRO A 87 -14.93 -2.30 1.35
N GLY A 88 -13.70 -1.79 1.35
CA GLY A 88 -13.38 -0.43 1.81
C GLY A 88 -13.25 0.61 0.69
N LEU A 89 -12.73 0.19 -0.46
CA LEU A 89 -12.45 1.11 -1.58
C LEU A 89 -13.52 1.07 -2.69
N GLY A 90 -14.51 0.18 -2.56
CA GLY A 90 -15.50 -0.03 -3.60
C GLY A 90 -14.87 -0.46 -4.93
N ARG A 91 -15.57 -0.20 -6.04
CA ARG A 91 -15.12 -0.52 -7.40
C ARG A 91 -14.37 0.66 -8.03
N GLY A 92 -13.32 1.11 -7.36
CA GLY A 92 -12.45 2.20 -7.80
C GLY A 92 -11.36 1.73 -8.78
N LEU A 93 -10.43 2.63 -9.11
CA LEU A 93 -9.33 2.36 -10.05
C LEU A 93 -8.44 1.20 -9.60
N LEU A 94 -8.25 1.02 -8.29
CA LEU A 94 -7.39 -0.02 -7.73
C LEU A 94 -8.03 -1.41 -7.79
N THR A 95 -9.35 -1.50 -7.70
CA THR A 95 -10.11 -2.76 -7.59
C THR A 95 -10.80 -3.18 -8.87
N SER A 96 -11.11 -2.24 -9.79
CA SER A 96 -11.77 -2.52 -11.06
C SER A 96 -10.80 -3.04 -12.13
N GLU A 97 -11.35 -3.69 -13.15
CA GLU A 97 -10.66 -4.22 -14.33
C GLU A 97 -11.45 -3.92 -15.62
N GLY A 98 -10.85 -4.22 -16.76
CA GLY A 98 -11.47 -4.14 -18.08
C GLY A 98 -11.96 -2.73 -18.42
N GLU A 99 -13.18 -2.62 -18.96
CA GLU A 99 -13.77 -1.35 -19.42
C GLU A 99 -14.01 -0.38 -18.26
N THR A 100 -14.42 -0.87 -17.09
CA THR A 100 -14.61 -0.04 -15.89
C THR A 100 -13.31 0.64 -15.49
N TRP A 101 -12.22 -0.12 -15.44
CA TRP A 101 -10.89 0.42 -15.14
C TRP A 101 -10.44 1.44 -16.19
N ARG A 102 -10.60 1.13 -17.49
CA ARG A 102 -10.24 2.03 -18.58
C ARG A 102 -10.96 3.37 -18.47
N ARG A 103 -12.27 3.32 -18.23
CA ARG A 103 -13.10 4.52 -18.05
C ARG A 103 -12.63 5.36 -16.87
N HIS A 104 -12.43 4.74 -15.70
CA HIS A 104 -11.95 5.45 -14.51
C HIS A 104 -10.57 6.07 -14.76
N ARG A 105 -9.65 5.32 -15.38
CA ARG A 105 -8.32 5.82 -15.70
C ARG A 105 -8.36 7.00 -16.68
N GLN A 106 -9.21 6.95 -17.70
CA GLN A 106 -9.35 8.06 -18.65
C GLN A 106 -9.88 9.33 -17.98
N ILE A 107 -10.83 9.20 -17.07
CA ILE A 107 -11.38 10.33 -16.30
C ILE A 107 -10.30 10.94 -15.37
N MET A 108 -9.49 10.11 -14.76
CA MET A 108 -8.51 10.57 -13.76
C MET A 108 -7.18 11.03 -14.38
N ALA A 109 -6.81 10.51 -15.55
CA ALA A 109 -5.50 10.77 -16.14
C ALA A 109 -5.16 12.27 -16.33
N PRO A 110 -6.07 13.15 -16.72
CA PRO A 110 -5.79 14.58 -16.86
C PRO A 110 -5.33 15.27 -15.57
N ALA A 111 -5.81 14.78 -14.40
CA ALA A 111 -5.38 15.32 -13.10
C ALA A 111 -3.90 15.02 -12.79
N PHE A 112 -3.25 14.16 -13.54
CA PHE A 112 -1.85 13.75 -13.37
C PHE A 112 -0.97 14.14 -14.56
N ASP A 113 -1.44 15.04 -15.42
CA ASP A 113 -0.64 15.56 -16.50
C ASP A 113 0.45 16.53 -15.99
N ARG A 114 1.38 16.91 -16.88
CA ARG A 114 2.50 17.78 -16.52
C ARG A 114 2.03 19.14 -15.98
N ARG A 115 0.99 19.73 -16.58
CA ARG A 115 0.46 21.03 -16.18
C ARG A 115 -0.14 20.97 -14.78
N SER A 116 -0.88 19.93 -14.47
CA SER A 116 -1.44 19.69 -13.14
C SER A 116 -0.32 19.51 -12.10
N MET A 117 0.75 18.76 -12.46
CA MET A 117 1.92 18.59 -11.57
C MET A 117 2.62 19.92 -11.27
N GLU A 118 2.76 20.81 -12.26
CA GLU A 118 3.33 22.15 -12.05
C GLU A 118 2.47 22.98 -11.07
N THR A 119 1.15 22.81 -11.09
CA THR A 119 0.23 23.46 -10.14
C THR A 119 0.33 22.88 -8.73
N TYR A 120 0.58 21.57 -8.62
CA TYR A 120 0.67 20.91 -7.31
C TYR A 120 2.00 21.14 -6.60
N THR A 121 3.07 21.40 -7.34
CA THR A 121 4.42 21.58 -6.80
C THR A 121 4.47 22.62 -5.66
N PRO A 122 3.93 23.84 -5.78
CA PRO A 122 3.96 24.81 -4.69
C PRO A 122 3.13 24.39 -3.47
N ILE A 123 2.03 23.65 -3.68
CA ILE A 123 1.22 23.11 -2.59
C ILE A 123 2.02 22.07 -1.81
N ILE A 124 2.67 21.14 -2.52
CA ILE A 124 3.52 20.10 -1.91
C ILE A 124 4.66 20.74 -1.13
N ALA A 125 5.34 21.74 -1.72
CA ALA A 125 6.43 22.45 -1.07
C ALA A 125 5.95 23.21 0.19
N GLY A 126 4.78 23.83 0.14
CA GLY A 126 4.19 24.54 1.28
C GLY A 126 3.90 23.60 2.45
N VAL A 127 3.19 22.50 2.20
CA VAL A 127 2.89 21.50 3.25
C VAL A 127 4.17 20.87 3.82
N THR A 128 5.17 20.63 2.98
CA THR A 128 6.46 20.11 3.45
C THR A 128 7.19 21.13 4.33
N SER A 129 7.13 22.40 3.99
CA SER A 129 7.72 23.48 4.79
C SER A 129 7.01 23.62 6.14
N GLU A 130 5.69 23.46 6.20
CA GLU A 130 4.92 23.44 7.45
C GLU A 130 5.39 22.28 8.37
N LEU A 131 5.62 21.08 7.81
CA LEU A 131 6.17 19.95 8.56
C LEU A 131 7.57 20.26 9.12
N LEU A 132 8.47 20.77 8.28
CA LEU A 132 9.84 21.10 8.70
C LEU A 132 9.86 22.17 9.79
N ALA A 133 9.06 23.21 9.65
CA ALA A 133 8.91 24.23 10.68
C ALA A 133 8.41 23.65 12.02
N GLY A 134 7.50 22.66 11.95
CA GLY A 134 7.07 21.92 13.14
C GLY A 134 8.20 21.13 13.81
N TRP A 135 9.11 20.57 13.02
CA TRP A 135 10.28 19.86 13.57
C TRP A 135 11.36 20.78 14.12
N ASP A 136 11.56 21.95 13.49
CA ASP A 136 12.58 22.93 13.91
C ASP A 136 12.32 23.49 15.32
N ILE A 137 11.08 23.50 15.78
CA ILE A 137 10.73 23.96 17.14
C ILE A 137 10.82 22.85 18.21
N LEU A 138 11.08 21.62 17.81
CA LEU A 138 11.22 20.52 18.77
C LEU A 138 12.55 20.65 19.53
N PRO A 139 12.59 20.27 20.82
CA PRO A 139 13.83 20.19 21.57
C PRO A 139 14.85 19.27 20.87
N ASN A 140 16.14 19.60 21.01
CA ASN A 140 17.22 18.74 20.48
C ASN A 140 17.09 17.32 21.04
N SER A 141 17.28 16.34 20.17
CA SER A 141 17.15 14.91 20.48
C SER A 141 15.73 14.43 20.75
N SER A 142 14.68 15.17 20.34
CA SER A 142 13.31 14.68 20.37
C SER A 142 13.14 13.50 19.41
N GLU A 143 12.41 12.49 19.86
CA GLU A 143 12.00 11.37 19.00
C GLU A 143 10.74 11.78 18.19
N VAL A 144 10.75 11.50 16.89
CA VAL A 144 9.63 11.77 15.99
C VAL A 144 9.17 10.48 15.35
N ASP A 145 7.86 10.19 15.42
CA ASP A 145 7.26 9.14 14.60
C ASP A 145 7.15 9.60 13.14
N VAL A 146 8.17 9.25 12.37
CA VAL A 146 8.26 9.60 10.94
C VAL A 146 7.12 8.98 10.15
N GLY A 147 6.65 7.78 10.51
CA GLY A 147 5.55 7.11 9.83
C GLY A 147 4.25 7.91 9.94
N ALA A 148 3.89 8.31 11.15
CA ALA A 148 2.72 9.13 11.42
C ALA A 148 2.85 10.53 10.74
N ALA A 149 4.02 11.17 10.85
CA ALA A 149 4.27 12.47 10.25
C ALA A 149 4.13 12.44 8.72
N MET A 150 4.68 11.43 8.05
CA MET A 150 4.57 11.26 6.60
C MET A 150 3.15 10.95 6.17
N MET A 151 2.42 10.13 6.90
CA MET A 151 1.02 9.83 6.61
C MET A 151 0.18 11.12 6.66
N HIS A 152 0.29 11.88 7.74
CA HIS A 152 -0.41 13.15 7.93
C HIS A 152 -0.07 14.14 6.80
N THR A 153 1.21 14.34 6.52
CA THR A 153 1.69 15.24 5.46
C THR A 153 1.15 14.83 4.08
N THR A 154 1.21 13.55 3.76
CA THR A 154 0.72 13.04 2.48
C THR A 154 -0.78 13.22 2.32
N LEU A 155 -1.56 12.99 3.38
CA LEU A 155 -3.01 13.23 3.37
C LEU A 155 -3.34 14.72 3.19
N HIS A 156 -2.60 15.62 3.83
CA HIS A 156 -2.73 17.06 3.61
C HIS A 156 -2.46 17.46 2.16
N ILE A 157 -1.37 16.94 1.57
CA ILE A 157 -1.04 17.18 0.16
C ILE A 157 -2.18 16.71 -0.74
N ILE A 158 -2.66 15.48 -0.56
CA ILE A 158 -3.76 14.92 -1.36
C ILE A 158 -5.04 15.74 -1.19
N SER A 159 -5.38 16.13 0.03
CA SER A 159 -6.57 16.94 0.32
C SER A 159 -6.53 18.27 -0.41
N ARG A 160 -5.41 19.00 -0.33
CA ARG A 160 -5.25 20.32 -0.98
C ARG A 160 -5.16 20.23 -2.51
N THR A 161 -4.53 19.17 -3.04
CA THR A 161 -4.32 19.02 -4.49
C THR A 161 -5.52 18.41 -5.21
N MET A 162 -6.15 17.38 -4.64
CA MET A 162 -7.21 16.62 -5.31
C MET A 162 -8.62 17.10 -4.97
N PHE A 163 -8.83 17.61 -3.77
CA PHE A 163 -10.16 18.00 -3.31
C PHE A 163 -10.31 19.51 -3.16
N SER A 164 -9.24 20.29 -3.39
CA SER A 164 -9.23 21.75 -3.18
C SER A 164 -9.76 22.16 -1.81
N ALA A 165 -9.67 21.25 -0.85
CA ALA A 165 -10.23 21.39 0.48
C ALA A 165 -9.12 21.63 1.49
N ASP A 166 -9.21 22.76 2.18
CA ASP A 166 -8.33 23.11 3.31
C ASP A 166 -8.95 22.66 4.64
N SER A 167 -9.72 21.54 4.60
CA SER A 167 -10.44 21.10 5.78
C SER A 167 -9.63 20.05 6.55
N HIS A 168 -9.01 20.47 7.63
CA HIS A 168 -8.35 19.61 8.61
C HIS A 168 -9.26 18.46 9.07
N HIS A 169 -10.57 18.71 9.16
CA HIS A 169 -11.54 17.70 9.56
C HIS A 169 -11.61 16.50 8.59
N ILE A 170 -11.57 16.74 7.27
CA ILE A 170 -11.57 15.65 6.27
C ILE A 170 -10.28 14.84 6.40
N VAL A 171 -9.15 15.48 6.61
CA VAL A 171 -7.86 14.80 6.78
C VAL A 171 -7.91 13.88 8.00
N GLU A 172 -8.38 14.36 9.14
CA GLU A 172 -8.49 13.55 10.37
C GLU A 172 -9.45 12.36 10.22
N VAL A 173 -10.58 12.54 9.55
CA VAL A 173 -11.55 11.46 9.30
C VAL A 173 -10.93 10.40 8.39
N VAL A 174 -10.26 10.83 7.30
CA VAL A 174 -9.60 9.91 6.37
C VAL A 174 -8.43 9.21 7.06
N GLU A 175 -7.63 9.90 7.85
CA GLU A 175 -6.49 9.32 8.57
C GLU A 175 -6.95 8.22 9.53
N ARG A 176 -7.97 8.49 10.33
CA ARG A 176 -8.59 7.49 11.22
C ARG A 176 -9.16 6.32 10.44
N GLY A 177 -9.89 6.59 9.36
CA GLY A 177 -10.48 5.56 8.51
C GLY A 177 -9.43 4.67 7.85
N VAL A 178 -8.37 5.25 7.29
CA VAL A 178 -7.25 4.51 6.67
C VAL A 178 -6.51 3.67 7.71
N GLY A 179 -6.20 4.23 8.88
CA GLY A 179 -5.53 3.50 9.96
C GLY A 179 -6.36 2.31 10.47
N GLN A 180 -7.66 2.51 10.68
CA GLN A 180 -8.57 1.43 11.06
C GLN A 180 -8.69 0.38 9.95
N TYR A 181 -8.78 0.81 8.70
CA TYR A 181 -8.87 -0.09 7.56
C TYR A 181 -7.59 -0.93 7.39
N GLN A 182 -6.42 -0.33 7.48
CA GLN A 182 -5.13 -1.05 7.40
C GLN A 182 -4.99 -2.10 8.50
N THR A 183 -5.49 -1.83 9.71
CA THR A 183 -5.47 -2.79 10.82
C THR A 183 -6.52 -3.90 10.64
N ALA A 184 -7.66 -3.59 10.04
CA ALA A 184 -8.76 -4.53 9.80
C ALA A 184 -8.53 -5.42 8.57
N VAL A 185 -7.91 -4.88 7.52
CA VAL A 185 -7.61 -5.59 6.25
C VAL A 185 -6.31 -6.38 6.39
N ARG A 186 -6.31 -7.34 7.29
CA ARG A 186 -5.24 -8.35 7.33
C ARG A 186 -5.72 -9.60 6.59
N PRO A 187 -4.93 -10.13 5.64
CA PRO A 187 -5.31 -11.35 4.96
C PRO A 187 -5.45 -12.48 6.00
N HIS A 188 -6.63 -13.08 6.05
CA HIS A 188 -6.81 -14.29 6.83
C HIS A 188 -6.04 -15.44 6.18
N LEU A 189 -5.60 -16.38 7.01
CA LEU A 189 -4.95 -17.59 6.54
C LEU A 189 -5.74 -18.29 5.42
N LEU A 190 -7.06 -18.32 5.56
CA LEU A 190 -7.96 -18.92 4.58
C LEU A 190 -7.97 -18.19 3.23
N ASP A 191 -7.76 -16.87 3.24
CA ASP A 191 -7.64 -16.09 2.01
C ASP A 191 -6.33 -16.41 1.27
N LEU A 192 -5.23 -16.56 2.02
CA LEU A 192 -3.94 -16.98 1.47
C LEU A 192 -3.99 -18.40 0.92
N LEU A 193 -4.78 -19.27 1.53
CA LEU A 193 -5.01 -20.64 1.08
C LEU A 193 -5.93 -20.73 -0.14
N GLY A 194 -6.52 -19.61 -0.58
CA GLY A 194 -7.37 -19.55 -1.77
C GLY A 194 -8.74 -20.22 -1.60
N PHE A 195 -9.23 -20.31 -0.36
CA PHE A 195 -10.58 -20.80 -0.11
C PHE A 195 -11.63 -19.85 -0.72
N PRO A 196 -12.79 -20.39 -1.15
CA PRO A 196 -13.87 -19.59 -1.70
C PRO A 196 -14.35 -18.50 -0.71
N ALA A 197 -14.79 -17.36 -1.21
CA ALA A 197 -15.21 -16.23 -0.39
C ALA A 197 -16.32 -16.55 0.61
N TRP A 198 -17.23 -17.48 0.28
CA TRP A 198 -18.28 -17.88 1.21
C TRP A 198 -17.75 -18.57 2.46
N PHE A 199 -16.61 -19.30 2.34
CA PHE A 199 -15.98 -19.99 3.45
C PHE A 199 -15.20 -18.99 4.34
N THR A 200 -14.46 -18.07 3.72
CA THR A 200 -13.71 -17.05 4.45
C THR A 200 -14.63 -16.02 5.12
N ASN A 201 -15.77 -15.70 4.50
CA ASN A 201 -16.78 -14.79 5.04
C ASN A 201 -17.47 -15.30 6.32
N LEU A 202 -17.50 -16.60 6.56
CA LEU A 202 -18.02 -17.16 7.80
C LEU A 202 -17.18 -16.78 9.03
N PHE A 203 -15.87 -16.59 8.82
CA PHE A 203 -14.89 -16.27 9.86
C PHE A 203 -14.52 -14.79 9.95
N SER A 204 -14.91 -13.96 8.98
CA SER A 204 -14.51 -12.56 8.89
C SER A 204 -15.62 -11.55 9.26
N ARG A 205 -16.46 -11.86 10.24
CA ARG A 205 -17.51 -10.95 10.74
C ARG A 205 -16.96 -9.57 11.14
N ARG A 206 -15.75 -9.50 11.69
CA ARG A 206 -15.11 -8.24 12.09
C ARG A 206 -14.80 -7.28 10.93
N GLN A 207 -14.52 -7.77 9.73
CA GLN A 207 -14.26 -6.89 8.58
C GLN A 207 -15.53 -6.19 8.07
N ARG A 208 -16.71 -6.81 8.25
CA ARG A 208 -17.98 -6.22 7.83
C ARG A 208 -18.46 -5.09 8.76
N GLU A 209 -18.14 -5.15 10.04
CA GLU A 209 -18.52 -4.10 11.00
C GLU A 209 -17.78 -2.79 10.72
N VAL A 210 -16.50 -2.87 10.36
CA VAL A 210 -15.70 -1.68 10.03
C VAL A 210 -16.11 -1.07 8.68
N ALA A 211 -16.41 -1.89 7.67
CA ALA A 211 -16.88 -1.42 6.37
C ALA A 211 -18.31 -0.85 6.40
N GLY A 212 -19.16 -1.36 7.30
CA GLY A 212 -20.55 -0.90 7.45
C GLY A 212 -20.70 0.48 8.10
N HIS A 213 -19.74 0.91 8.92
CA HIS A 213 -19.78 2.22 9.58
C HIS A 213 -19.28 3.38 8.69
N SER A 214 -18.61 3.09 7.58
CA SER A 214 -18.07 4.11 6.66
C SER A 214 -19.06 4.60 5.60
N CYS A 215 -20.25 4.00 5.48
CA CYS A 215 -21.25 4.36 4.46
C CYS A 215 -22.55 4.95 5.04
N SER A 216 -22.60 5.29 6.33
CA SER A 216 -23.86 5.72 6.97
C SER A 216 -23.84 7.16 7.51
N ASP A 217 -22.82 7.96 7.16
CA ASP A 217 -22.79 9.40 7.50
C ASP A 217 -22.58 10.26 6.26
#